data_877a2ebf792e6a0729b2ea16186702d9
#
_entry.id   877a2ebf792e6a0729b2ea16186702d9
#
_cell.length_a   1.000
_cell.length_b   1.000
_cell.length_c   1.000
_cell.angle_alpha   90.00
_cell.angle_beta   90.00
_cell.angle_gamma   90.00
#
_symmetry.space_group_name_H-M   'P 1'
#
loop_
_entity.id
_entity.type
_entity.pdbx_description
1 polymer ?
#
loop_
_entity_poly.entity_id
_entity_poly.type
_entity_poly.pdbx_seq_one_letter_code
_entity_poly.pdbx_strand_id
1 'polypeptide(L)'
;MPRPHRVGRITVVAAALAAVVGVAVSATPVSAQSEFEVVASGLDNPRHLTFSPTGALYAVEAGRGGAGPCVEHPDLGEFCLGFSGAVTRVRDAGPDERVLTGLPSIINEEGETLGPFDIAFTGSQKFVLSVGLGGSDEFRAGFGADGALLGTLVTGKLRHGGFSLFADVLANEAVANPDGTDIDSQPNGLVRQGDGYIVADAGANAVVRASHKGDFTTIAALPPGSALAPPFLGLPPGTQIPTDAVPTSVVRGPDGAYYISQLTGFPFEQGDANIWRVVPGQAPTVYASGLTNLTDLAFASDGSLYAVEIASTGLLNGPIGALVRITPGGSQHTTVAGGLFAPYGVALTDGAAYVTTCAVCVGDGEVIKIPLD
;
A
#
# COMPACT_ATOMS: atom_id res chain seq x y z
N MET A 1 -4.59 -26.54 -37.44
CA MET A 1 -4.40 -26.65 -35.98
C MET A 1 -4.85 -25.32 -35.39
N PRO A 2 -5.92 -25.27 -34.62
CA PRO A 2 -6.36 -24.02 -33.99
C PRO A 2 -5.42 -23.72 -32.82
N ARG A 3 -5.03 -22.45 -32.69
CA ARG A 3 -4.24 -21.91 -31.55
C ARG A 3 -5.08 -21.96 -30.29
N PRO A 4 -4.52 -22.31 -29.13
CA PRO A 4 -5.23 -22.22 -27.86
C PRO A 4 -5.51 -20.75 -27.55
N HIS A 5 -6.75 -20.46 -27.15
CA HIS A 5 -7.16 -19.18 -26.61
C HIS A 5 -6.38 -18.96 -25.31
N ARG A 6 -5.58 -17.89 -25.25
CA ARG A 6 -5.00 -17.39 -24.01
C ARG A 6 -6.16 -16.93 -23.12
N VAL A 7 -6.34 -17.59 -22.00
CA VAL A 7 -7.14 -17.04 -20.89
C VAL A 7 -6.31 -15.90 -20.31
N GLY A 8 -6.71 -14.67 -20.58
CA GLY A 8 -6.10 -13.50 -19.98
C GLY A 8 -6.16 -13.63 -18.46
N ARG A 9 -5.04 -13.40 -17.81
CA ARG A 9 -5.00 -13.24 -16.35
C ARG A 9 -5.81 -12.00 -16.02
N ILE A 10 -6.79 -12.15 -15.15
CA ILE A 10 -7.56 -11.02 -14.62
C ILE A 10 -6.73 -10.48 -13.46
N THR A 11 -5.85 -9.53 -13.75
CA THR A 11 -5.21 -8.69 -12.75
C THR A 11 -6.24 -7.63 -12.35
N VAL A 12 -7.25 -8.05 -11.58
CA VAL A 12 -8.24 -7.12 -11.06
C VAL A 12 -7.81 -6.74 -9.65
N VAL A 13 -7.06 -5.66 -9.54
CA VAL A 13 -7.10 -4.84 -8.32
C VAL A 13 -8.42 -4.07 -8.39
N ALA A 14 -9.54 -4.79 -8.32
CA ALA A 14 -10.85 -4.22 -8.49
C ALA A 14 -11.25 -3.44 -7.26
N ALA A 15 -11.46 -2.16 -7.43
CA ALA A 15 -12.31 -1.36 -6.59
C ALA A 15 -13.75 -1.91 -6.65
N ALA A 16 -14.12 -2.76 -5.69
CA ALA A 16 -15.52 -3.12 -5.48
C ALA A 16 -16.16 -2.10 -4.54
N LEU A 17 -16.43 -0.91 -5.05
CA LEU A 17 -17.16 0.14 -4.34
C LEU A 17 -18.25 0.70 -5.26
N ALA A 18 -19.39 0.04 -5.34
CA ALA A 18 -20.65 0.69 -5.70
C ALA A 18 -21.84 -0.22 -5.38
N ALA A 19 -22.54 0.05 -4.32
CA ALA A 19 -24.00 0.05 -4.16
C ALA A 19 -24.37 0.20 -2.68
N VAL A 20 -24.50 1.41 -2.18
CA VAL A 20 -25.23 1.65 -0.94
C VAL A 20 -26.70 1.76 -1.28
N VAL A 21 -27.41 0.64 -1.26
CA VAL A 21 -28.86 0.62 -1.16
C VAL A 21 -29.22 0.90 0.30
N GLY A 22 -29.82 2.04 0.55
CA GLY A 22 -30.29 2.43 1.88
C GLY A 22 -31.35 1.48 2.41
N VAL A 23 -30.98 0.67 3.39
CA VAL A 23 -31.90 -0.02 4.28
C VAL A 23 -31.82 0.63 5.65
N ALA A 24 -32.86 1.32 6.05
CA ALA A 24 -32.99 1.84 7.41
C ALA A 24 -33.11 0.64 8.38
N VAL A 25 -32.03 0.32 9.05
CA VAL A 25 -32.02 -0.66 10.15
C VAL A 25 -32.02 0.10 11.46
N SER A 26 -33.06 -0.19 12.28
CA SER A 26 -33.22 0.33 13.64
C SER A 26 -31.99 -0.04 14.47
N ALA A 27 -31.23 0.96 14.94
CA ALA A 27 -30.05 0.78 15.73
C ALA A 27 -30.40 0.28 17.14
N THR A 28 -30.00 -0.94 17.45
CA THR A 28 -29.76 -1.33 18.84
C THR A 28 -28.42 -0.73 19.28
N PRO A 29 -28.29 -0.23 20.52
CA PRO A 29 -27.03 0.35 20.97
C PRO A 29 -25.96 -0.75 21.02
N VAL A 30 -25.01 -0.69 20.08
CA VAL A 30 -23.80 -1.49 20.10
C VAL A 30 -22.88 -0.89 21.15
N SER A 31 -22.37 -1.75 22.00
CA SER A 31 -21.31 -1.61 22.98
C SER A 31 -20.25 -0.56 22.59
N ALA A 32 -19.78 0.20 23.56
CA ALA A 32 -18.77 1.26 23.43
C ALA A 32 -17.67 0.88 22.43
N GLN A 33 -17.71 1.45 21.24
CA GLN A 33 -16.54 1.63 20.42
C GLN A 33 -15.54 2.42 21.26
N SER A 34 -14.35 1.89 21.49
CA SER A 34 -13.25 2.68 22.03
C SER A 34 -13.10 3.89 21.10
N GLU A 35 -13.44 5.06 21.63
CA GLU A 35 -13.34 6.32 20.89
C GLU A 35 -11.83 6.57 20.67
N PHE A 36 -11.32 6.21 19.48
CA PHE A 36 -9.92 6.49 19.12
C PHE A 36 -9.75 7.99 18.99
N GLU A 37 -8.62 8.49 19.50
CA GLU A 37 -8.26 9.90 19.35
C GLU A 37 -7.92 10.18 17.89
N VAL A 38 -8.68 11.05 17.21
CA VAL A 38 -8.33 11.57 15.89
C VAL A 38 -7.27 12.66 16.08
N VAL A 39 -6.07 12.43 15.52
CA VAL A 39 -4.93 13.35 15.66
C VAL A 39 -4.65 14.16 14.40
N ALA A 40 -5.20 13.73 13.25
CA ALA A 40 -5.22 14.51 12.01
C ALA A 40 -6.47 14.15 11.20
N SER A 41 -6.97 15.09 10.39
CA SER A 41 -8.14 14.91 9.54
C SER A 41 -8.03 15.75 8.26
N GLY A 42 -8.93 15.50 7.30
CA GLY A 42 -8.96 16.25 6.06
C GLY A 42 -7.88 15.82 5.05
N LEU A 43 -7.41 14.57 5.17
CA LEU A 43 -6.41 14.00 4.29
C LEU A 43 -7.04 13.46 3.00
N ASP A 44 -6.31 13.53 1.89
CA ASP A 44 -6.73 13.00 0.60
C ASP A 44 -6.15 11.60 0.37
N ASN A 45 -6.95 10.54 0.59
CA ASN A 45 -6.54 9.15 0.41
C ASN A 45 -5.21 8.84 1.13
N PRO A 46 -5.14 8.92 2.49
CA PRO A 46 -3.91 8.69 3.22
C PRO A 46 -3.40 7.26 3.04
N ARG A 47 -2.08 7.13 2.97
CA ARG A 47 -1.35 5.87 2.82
C ARG A 47 -0.49 5.60 4.05
N HIS A 48 0.77 5.23 3.85
CA HIS A 48 1.70 5.01 4.96
C HIS A 48 1.94 6.29 5.78
N LEU A 49 2.37 6.09 7.02
CA LEU A 49 2.81 7.17 7.89
C LEU A 49 4.09 6.75 8.61
N THR A 50 4.93 7.74 8.94
CA THR A 50 6.22 7.45 9.56
C THR A 50 6.66 8.58 10.47
N PHE A 51 7.44 8.23 11.49
CA PHE A 51 8.16 9.21 12.29
C PHE A 51 9.48 9.59 11.63
N SER A 52 9.73 10.88 11.50
CA SER A 52 11.07 11.37 11.13
C SER A 52 12.08 11.10 12.24
N PRO A 53 13.40 11.20 11.97
CA PRO A 53 14.44 11.07 13.01
C PRO A 53 14.34 12.09 14.15
N THR A 54 13.53 13.14 13.99
CA THR A 54 13.27 14.15 15.02
C THR A 54 11.99 13.90 15.80
N GLY A 55 11.32 12.76 15.58
CA GLY A 55 10.10 12.36 16.27
C GLY A 55 8.81 13.00 15.72
N ALA A 56 8.87 13.78 14.63
CA ALA A 56 7.66 14.32 14.01
C ALA A 56 7.00 13.26 13.12
N LEU A 57 5.67 13.13 13.24
CA LEU A 57 4.86 12.20 12.44
C LEU A 57 4.48 12.85 11.10
N TYR A 58 4.55 12.05 10.04
CA TYR A 58 4.16 12.44 8.68
C TYR A 58 3.26 11.37 8.08
N ALA A 59 2.15 11.78 7.48
CA ALA A 59 1.27 10.95 6.67
C ALA A 59 1.48 11.27 5.18
N VAL A 60 1.51 10.24 4.37
CA VAL A 60 1.57 10.36 2.90
C VAL A 60 0.15 10.32 2.36
N GLU A 61 -0.18 11.25 1.46
CA GLU A 61 -1.48 11.35 0.80
C GLU A 61 -1.32 10.99 -0.68
N ALA A 62 -2.04 9.97 -1.14
CA ALA A 62 -2.07 9.62 -2.57
C ALA A 62 -2.67 10.74 -3.42
N GLY A 63 -3.43 11.63 -2.81
CA GLY A 63 -4.07 12.75 -3.47
C GLY A 63 -5.48 12.41 -3.96
N ARG A 64 -5.92 13.10 -5.00
CA ARG A 64 -7.28 13.00 -5.57
C ARG A 64 -7.28 13.12 -7.10
N GLY A 65 -6.16 12.72 -7.76
CA GLY A 65 -6.00 12.90 -9.20
C GLY A 65 -6.15 14.35 -9.64
N GLY A 66 -6.71 14.53 -10.83
CA GLY A 66 -6.97 15.84 -11.40
C GLY A 66 -7.84 15.79 -12.66
N ALA A 67 -7.75 16.84 -13.47
CA ALA A 67 -8.54 16.97 -14.69
C ALA A 67 -7.85 16.40 -15.96
N GLY A 68 -6.79 15.65 -15.78
CA GLY A 68 -6.11 14.99 -16.90
C GLY A 68 -4.73 15.53 -17.21
N PRO A 69 -3.96 14.89 -18.13
CA PRO A 69 -4.45 13.90 -19.10
C PRO A 69 -5.09 12.67 -18.48
N CYS A 70 -6.06 12.07 -19.18
CA CYS A 70 -6.72 10.84 -18.77
C CYS A 70 -6.30 9.71 -19.70
N VAL A 71 -6.11 8.50 -19.14
CA VAL A 71 -5.58 7.33 -19.84
C VAL A 71 -6.36 6.10 -19.39
N GLU A 72 -6.81 5.29 -20.36
CA GLU A 72 -7.49 4.03 -20.11
C GLU A 72 -6.50 2.99 -19.57
N HIS A 73 -6.82 2.41 -18.40
CA HIS A 73 -6.13 1.24 -17.87
C HIS A 73 -6.83 -0.04 -18.35
N PRO A 74 -6.10 -1.10 -18.74
CA PRO A 74 -6.70 -2.30 -19.32
C PRO A 74 -7.81 -2.95 -18.50
N ASP A 75 -7.73 -2.85 -17.15
CA ASP A 75 -8.60 -3.57 -16.22
C ASP A 75 -9.39 -2.67 -15.27
N LEU A 76 -8.99 -1.39 -15.11
CA LEU A 76 -9.46 -0.53 -14.02
C LEU A 76 -10.16 0.75 -14.52
N GLY A 77 -10.43 0.86 -15.82
CA GLY A 77 -11.07 2.04 -16.41
C GLY A 77 -10.12 3.22 -16.59
N GLU A 78 -10.68 4.39 -16.88
CA GLU A 78 -9.91 5.59 -17.20
C GLU A 78 -9.40 6.29 -15.94
N PHE A 79 -8.08 6.54 -15.89
CA PHE A 79 -7.45 7.35 -14.83
C PHE A 79 -7.10 8.74 -15.32
N CYS A 80 -7.41 9.75 -14.52
CA CYS A 80 -7.09 11.14 -14.79
C CYS A 80 -6.01 11.68 -13.86
N LEU A 81 -4.94 12.23 -14.45
CA LEU A 81 -3.78 12.76 -13.75
C LEU A 81 -4.04 14.14 -13.15
N GLY A 82 -3.50 14.38 -11.97
CA GLY A 82 -3.32 15.67 -11.34
C GLY A 82 -2.04 15.71 -10.49
N PHE A 83 -1.86 16.80 -9.75
CA PHE A 83 -0.70 17.03 -8.88
C PHE A 83 -1.17 17.30 -7.45
N SER A 84 -2.08 16.46 -6.97
CA SER A 84 -2.72 16.58 -5.67
C SER A 84 -2.08 15.73 -4.57
N GLY A 85 -1.13 14.85 -4.92
CA GLY A 85 -0.38 14.07 -3.94
C GLY A 85 0.42 14.94 -2.99
N ALA A 86 0.50 14.55 -1.72
CA ALA A 86 1.10 15.36 -0.66
C ALA A 86 1.76 14.53 0.45
N VAL A 87 2.54 15.23 1.28
CA VAL A 87 2.99 14.74 2.58
C VAL A 87 2.55 15.75 3.64
N THR A 88 1.79 15.27 4.61
CA THR A 88 1.27 16.08 5.71
C THR A 88 2.00 15.77 7.01
N ARG A 89 2.50 16.81 7.67
CA ARG A 89 3.01 16.73 9.03
C ARG A 89 1.84 16.77 9.99
N VAL A 90 1.66 15.68 10.73
CA VAL A 90 0.70 15.58 11.84
C VAL A 90 1.29 16.29 13.07
N ARG A 91 0.50 17.11 13.75
CA ARG A 91 0.95 17.92 14.89
C ARG A 91 0.16 17.58 16.14
N ASP A 92 0.87 17.44 17.27
CA ASP A 92 0.24 17.26 18.58
C ASP A 92 -0.58 18.49 19.01
N ALA A 93 -0.26 19.66 18.46
CA ALA A 93 -0.97 20.90 18.73
C ALA A 93 -0.93 21.84 17.51
N GLY A 94 -2.06 22.47 17.23
CA GLY A 94 -2.25 23.36 16.07
C GLY A 94 -2.63 22.59 14.80
N PRO A 95 -2.87 23.30 13.70
CA PRO A 95 -3.30 22.68 12.44
C PRO A 95 -2.19 21.83 11.82
N ASP A 96 -2.57 20.72 11.20
CA ASP A 96 -1.70 19.92 10.35
C ASP A 96 -1.20 20.73 9.16
N GLU A 97 -0.07 20.35 8.60
CA GLU A 97 0.57 21.11 7.53
C GLU A 97 1.00 20.19 6.39
N ARG A 98 0.46 20.40 5.19
CA ARG A 98 1.00 19.79 3.97
C ARG A 98 2.36 20.42 3.67
N VAL A 99 3.43 19.70 4.04
CA VAL A 99 4.84 20.17 3.95
C VAL A 99 5.49 19.86 2.60
N LEU A 100 4.87 18.99 1.81
CA LEU A 100 5.22 18.70 0.43
C LEU A 100 3.91 18.54 -0.34
N THR A 101 3.80 19.18 -1.50
CA THR A 101 2.62 19.16 -2.38
C THR A 101 3.06 19.09 -3.84
N GLY A 102 2.13 18.86 -4.74
CA GLY A 102 2.40 18.86 -6.17
C GLY A 102 2.97 17.52 -6.67
N LEU A 103 2.87 16.44 -5.89
CA LEU A 103 3.22 15.10 -6.33
C LEU A 103 2.16 14.57 -7.30
N PRO A 104 2.56 13.78 -8.32
CA PRO A 104 1.59 13.22 -9.26
C PRO A 104 0.63 12.25 -8.56
N SER A 105 -0.61 12.28 -8.98
CA SER A 105 -1.72 11.50 -8.46
C SER A 105 -2.68 11.20 -9.61
N ILE A 106 -3.13 9.97 -9.75
CA ILE A 106 -4.13 9.56 -10.72
C ILE A 106 -5.34 8.98 -10.01
N ILE A 107 -6.53 9.20 -10.55
CA ILE A 107 -7.80 8.70 -9.98
C ILE A 107 -8.70 8.23 -11.11
N ASN A 108 -9.42 7.12 -10.90
CA ASN A 108 -10.45 6.65 -11.80
C ASN A 108 -11.87 7.05 -11.33
N GLU A 109 -12.90 6.70 -12.12
CA GLU A 109 -14.29 7.01 -11.79
C GLU A 109 -14.81 6.29 -10.54
N GLU A 110 -14.24 5.14 -10.21
CA GLU A 110 -14.57 4.37 -9.01
C GLU A 110 -13.93 4.95 -7.73
N GLY A 111 -13.06 5.95 -7.87
CA GLY A 111 -12.35 6.61 -6.77
C GLY A 111 -11.06 5.91 -6.37
N GLU A 112 -10.62 4.89 -7.13
CA GLU A 112 -9.30 4.32 -6.91
C GLU A 112 -8.22 5.37 -7.22
N THR A 113 -7.35 5.60 -6.24
CA THR A 113 -6.36 6.67 -6.32
C THR A 113 -4.96 6.12 -6.14
N LEU A 114 -4.10 6.38 -7.11
CA LEU A 114 -2.69 6.03 -7.12
C LEU A 114 -1.84 7.29 -7.16
N GLY A 115 -0.71 7.27 -6.46
CA GLY A 115 0.15 8.43 -6.29
C GLY A 115 1.24 8.16 -5.25
N PRO A 116 1.55 9.11 -4.35
CA PRO A 116 2.46 8.86 -3.23
C PRO A 116 1.96 7.75 -2.29
N PHE A 117 2.87 6.84 -1.87
CA PHE A 117 2.53 5.76 -0.96
C PHE A 117 3.30 5.82 0.36
N ASP A 118 4.63 5.86 0.32
CA ASP A 118 5.45 5.80 1.53
C ASP A 118 6.63 6.75 1.45
N ILE A 119 7.16 7.14 2.61
CA ILE A 119 8.27 8.09 2.74
C ILE A 119 9.30 7.62 3.75
N ALA A 120 10.57 7.58 3.36
CA ALA A 120 11.68 7.30 4.25
C ALA A 120 12.61 8.52 4.37
N PHE A 121 13.00 8.84 5.60
CA PHE A 121 13.85 9.99 5.90
C PHE A 121 15.34 9.62 5.93
N THR A 122 16.19 10.49 5.35
CA THR A 122 17.65 10.40 5.45
C THR A 122 18.25 11.45 6.39
N GLY A 123 17.41 12.24 7.02
CA GLY A 123 17.74 13.33 7.94
C GLY A 123 16.45 14.03 8.37
N SER A 124 16.53 15.18 9.02
CA SER A 124 15.36 15.88 9.53
C SER A 124 14.37 16.36 8.44
N GLN A 125 14.83 16.53 7.21
CA GLN A 125 14.01 17.05 6.12
C GLN A 125 14.25 16.37 4.76
N LYS A 126 15.35 15.63 4.60
CA LYS A 126 15.61 14.91 3.35
C LYS A 126 14.85 13.61 3.33
N PHE A 127 14.24 13.32 2.20
CA PHE A 127 13.42 12.13 2.03
C PHE A 127 13.68 11.41 0.70
N VAL A 128 13.27 10.16 0.64
CA VAL A 128 12.88 9.44 -0.57
C VAL A 128 11.45 8.95 -0.36
N LEU A 129 10.63 9.03 -1.41
CA LEU A 129 9.21 8.73 -1.37
C LEU A 129 8.86 7.88 -2.59
N SER A 130 8.03 6.85 -2.41
CA SER A 130 7.49 6.03 -3.50
C SER A 130 6.25 6.69 -4.12
N VAL A 131 6.18 6.67 -5.44
CA VAL A 131 5.04 7.12 -6.22
C VAL A 131 4.53 5.95 -7.04
N GLY A 132 3.34 5.47 -6.73
CA GLY A 132 2.72 4.34 -7.41
C GLY A 132 2.21 4.68 -8.80
N LEU A 133 1.92 3.64 -9.57
CA LEU A 133 1.30 3.71 -10.90
C LEU A 133 0.23 2.62 -11.06
N GLY A 134 0.55 1.36 -10.68
CA GLY A 134 -0.33 0.20 -10.92
C GLY A 134 -0.50 -0.09 -12.40
N GLY A 135 0.59 -0.14 -13.15
CA GLY A 135 0.51 -0.37 -14.59
C GLY A 135 1.86 -0.39 -15.31
N SER A 136 1.78 -0.50 -16.62
CA SER A 136 2.89 -0.66 -17.54
C SER A 136 3.52 0.66 -18.00
N ASP A 137 4.65 0.55 -18.74
CA ASP A 137 5.26 1.70 -19.43
C ASP A 137 4.31 2.38 -20.44
N GLU A 138 3.45 1.61 -21.12
CA GLU A 138 2.48 2.14 -22.06
C GLU A 138 1.41 2.98 -21.34
N PHE A 139 0.92 2.48 -20.21
CA PHE A 139 -0.02 3.20 -19.36
C PHE A 139 0.59 4.52 -18.86
N ARG A 140 1.81 4.48 -18.31
CA ARG A 140 2.54 5.69 -17.88
C ARG A 140 2.76 6.68 -19.01
N ALA A 141 3.15 6.19 -20.19
CA ALA A 141 3.44 7.03 -21.35
C ALA A 141 2.20 7.78 -21.86
N GLY A 142 1.00 7.24 -21.66
CA GLY A 142 -0.25 7.91 -21.99
C GLY A 142 -0.46 9.25 -21.27
N PHE A 143 0.09 9.40 -20.07
CA PHE A 143 0.06 10.67 -19.33
C PHE A 143 1.10 11.70 -19.81
N GLY A 144 1.95 11.35 -20.78
CA GLY A 144 2.99 12.23 -21.32
C GLY A 144 4.05 12.58 -20.28
N ALA A 145 4.65 13.77 -20.44
CA ALA A 145 5.71 14.25 -19.55
C ALA A 145 5.24 14.44 -18.10
N ASP A 146 3.99 14.73 -17.88
CA ASP A 146 3.40 14.96 -16.56
C ASP A 146 3.31 13.67 -15.73
N GLY A 147 3.19 12.50 -16.38
CA GLY A 147 3.19 11.18 -15.76
C GLY A 147 4.57 10.59 -15.47
N ALA A 148 5.66 11.27 -15.85
CA ALA A 148 7.01 10.70 -15.83
C ALA A 148 7.51 10.25 -14.43
N LEU A 149 6.91 10.72 -13.36
CA LEU A 149 7.26 10.33 -11.98
C LEU A 149 6.32 9.26 -11.39
N LEU A 150 5.30 8.83 -12.10
CA LEU A 150 4.50 7.66 -11.71
C LEU A 150 5.35 6.38 -11.86
N GLY A 151 5.21 5.43 -10.95
CA GLY A 151 6.01 4.19 -10.93
C GLY A 151 7.47 4.40 -10.52
N THR A 152 7.79 5.45 -9.74
CA THR A 152 9.17 5.82 -9.40
C THR A 152 9.39 6.07 -7.91
N LEU A 153 10.66 6.20 -7.53
CA LEU A 153 11.06 6.85 -6.28
C LEU A 153 11.49 8.29 -6.57
N VAL A 154 11.01 9.22 -5.75
CA VAL A 154 11.41 10.63 -5.81
C VAL A 154 12.16 11.03 -4.55
N THR A 155 13.05 12.02 -4.65
CA THR A 155 13.81 12.55 -3.52
C THR A 155 13.72 14.07 -3.46
N GLY A 156 13.85 14.61 -2.26
CA GLY A 156 13.80 16.07 -2.05
C GLY A 156 14.07 16.48 -0.62
N LYS A 157 13.65 17.70 -0.33
CA LYS A 157 13.63 18.26 1.04
C LYS A 157 12.24 18.82 1.33
N LEU A 158 11.66 18.45 2.46
CA LEU A 158 10.42 19.07 2.94
C LEU A 158 10.58 20.59 3.04
N ARG A 159 9.48 21.32 2.82
CA ARG A 159 9.39 22.79 2.93
C ARG A 159 10.22 23.61 1.93
N HIS A 160 11.05 22.99 1.12
CA HIS A 160 11.82 23.67 0.07
C HIS A 160 11.24 23.48 -1.33
N GLY A 161 10.05 22.82 -1.41
CA GLY A 161 9.17 22.79 -2.59
C GLY A 161 9.73 22.09 -3.82
N GLY A 162 10.78 21.27 -3.70
CA GLY A 162 11.33 20.58 -4.85
C GLY A 162 11.58 19.10 -4.57
N PHE A 163 11.21 18.29 -5.56
CA PHE A 163 11.55 16.87 -5.64
C PHE A 163 12.02 16.54 -7.05
N SER A 164 12.75 15.46 -7.19
CA SER A 164 13.25 14.96 -8.47
C SER A 164 13.30 13.44 -8.43
N LEU A 165 13.40 12.85 -9.61
CA LEU A 165 13.59 11.41 -9.74
C LEU A 165 14.80 10.95 -8.91
N PHE A 166 14.60 9.90 -8.09
CA PHE A 166 15.66 9.16 -7.43
C PHE A 166 15.99 7.87 -8.18
N ALA A 167 14.96 7.06 -8.52
CA ALA A 167 15.10 5.83 -9.28
C ALA A 167 13.76 5.48 -9.97
N ASP A 168 13.83 4.96 -11.19
CA ASP A 168 12.67 4.53 -11.97
C ASP A 168 12.42 3.03 -11.76
N VAL A 169 11.46 2.70 -10.90
CA VAL A 169 11.15 1.32 -10.51
C VAL A 169 10.48 0.57 -11.65
N LEU A 170 9.54 1.22 -12.35
CA LEU A 170 8.87 0.64 -13.51
C LEU A 170 9.87 0.33 -14.65
N ALA A 171 10.84 1.22 -14.91
CA ALA A 171 11.87 0.93 -15.91
C ALA A 171 12.75 -0.27 -15.53
N ASN A 172 12.96 -0.51 -14.22
CA ASN A 172 13.61 -1.74 -13.77
C ASN A 172 12.71 -2.95 -13.98
N GLU A 173 11.42 -2.85 -13.66
CA GLU A 173 10.45 -3.93 -13.88
C GLU A 173 10.41 -4.35 -15.35
N ALA A 174 10.33 -3.38 -16.26
CA ALA A 174 10.32 -3.63 -17.70
C ALA A 174 11.54 -4.43 -18.22
N VAL A 175 12.66 -4.39 -17.48
CA VAL A 175 13.90 -5.11 -17.84
C VAL A 175 14.08 -6.39 -17.04
N ALA A 176 13.84 -6.33 -15.74
CA ALA A 176 14.15 -7.43 -14.82
C ALA A 176 13.02 -8.46 -14.74
N ASN A 177 11.76 -8.01 -14.78
CA ASN A 177 10.53 -8.82 -14.65
C ASN A 177 10.71 -9.98 -13.67
N PRO A 178 10.88 -9.70 -12.36
CA PRO A 178 11.33 -10.69 -11.39
C PRO A 178 10.32 -11.82 -11.13
N ASP A 179 9.03 -11.59 -11.35
CA ASP A 179 7.99 -12.62 -11.21
C ASP A 179 7.69 -13.35 -12.53
N GLY A 180 8.18 -12.82 -13.69
CA GLY A 180 8.02 -13.41 -15.02
C GLY A 180 6.59 -13.30 -15.56
N THR A 181 5.79 -12.34 -15.07
CA THR A 181 4.41 -12.10 -15.52
C THR A 181 4.31 -10.89 -16.45
N ASP A 182 3.15 -10.26 -16.56
CA ASP A 182 2.98 -9.01 -17.30
C ASP A 182 3.74 -7.88 -16.58
N ILE A 183 4.26 -6.93 -17.37
CA ILE A 183 4.98 -5.77 -16.82
C ILE A 183 3.98 -4.86 -16.12
N ASP A 184 4.06 -4.81 -14.81
CA ASP A 184 3.26 -3.96 -13.94
C ASP A 184 4.12 -3.51 -12.75
N SER A 185 4.08 -2.24 -12.39
CA SER A 185 4.84 -1.71 -11.27
C SER A 185 3.99 -0.77 -10.42
N GLN A 186 4.01 -1.06 -9.13
CA GLN A 186 3.34 -0.28 -8.10
C GLN A 186 4.27 -0.14 -6.90
N PRO A 187 5.29 0.75 -6.95
CA PRO A 187 6.14 1.01 -5.80
C PRO A 187 5.31 1.48 -4.61
N ASN A 188 5.24 0.65 -3.57
CA ASN A 188 4.42 0.87 -2.38
C ASN A 188 5.31 1.21 -1.18
N GLY A 189 5.50 0.29 -0.23
CA GLY A 189 6.33 0.52 0.95
C GLY A 189 7.83 0.56 0.65
N LEU A 190 8.58 1.38 1.39
CA LEU A 190 10.03 1.46 1.25
C LEU A 190 10.75 1.61 2.60
N VAL A 191 11.91 0.99 2.73
CA VAL A 191 12.77 1.14 3.90
C VAL A 191 14.20 1.45 3.48
N ARG A 192 14.86 2.37 4.19
CA ARG A 192 16.24 2.73 3.91
C ARG A 192 17.19 1.58 4.23
N GLN A 193 18.14 1.29 3.30
CA GLN A 193 19.23 0.35 3.51
C GLN A 193 20.56 0.94 3.00
N GLY A 194 21.43 1.30 3.93
CA GLY A 194 22.73 1.88 3.57
C GLY A 194 22.60 3.17 2.77
N ASP A 195 23.08 3.14 1.53
CA ASP A 195 23.01 4.22 0.55
C ASP A 195 21.81 4.15 -0.41
N GLY A 196 20.96 3.12 -0.25
CA GLY A 196 19.78 2.87 -1.08
C GLY A 196 18.53 2.56 -0.28
N TYR A 197 17.55 1.98 -0.96
CA TYR A 197 16.24 1.64 -0.41
C TYR A 197 15.81 0.25 -0.86
N ILE A 198 15.19 -0.48 0.05
CA ILE A 198 14.42 -1.67 -0.28
C ILE A 198 12.99 -1.22 -0.52
N VAL A 199 12.39 -1.67 -1.60
CA VAL A 199 11.07 -1.27 -2.07
C VAL A 199 10.22 -2.52 -2.25
N ALA A 200 9.02 -2.52 -1.71
CA ALA A 200 7.97 -3.47 -2.05
C ALA A 200 7.26 -2.94 -3.31
N ASP A 201 7.38 -3.65 -4.42
CA ASP A 201 6.69 -3.34 -5.67
C ASP A 201 5.50 -4.30 -5.82
N ALA A 202 4.31 -3.76 -5.58
CA ALA A 202 3.09 -4.54 -5.52
C ALA A 202 2.70 -5.11 -6.89
N GLY A 203 2.89 -4.35 -7.97
CA GLY A 203 2.61 -4.82 -9.33
C GLY A 203 3.60 -5.91 -9.77
N ALA A 204 4.89 -5.70 -9.54
CA ALA A 204 5.95 -6.65 -9.86
C ALA A 204 5.98 -7.90 -8.97
N ASN A 205 5.11 -8.03 -7.98
CA ASN A 205 5.12 -9.11 -6.98
C ASN A 205 6.50 -9.33 -6.34
N ALA A 206 7.28 -8.27 -6.19
CA ALA A 206 8.69 -8.37 -5.85
C ALA A 206 9.14 -7.32 -4.82
N VAL A 207 10.28 -7.62 -4.22
CA VAL A 207 11.04 -6.70 -3.39
C VAL A 207 12.36 -6.41 -4.10
N VAL A 208 12.63 -5.14 -4.35
CA VAL A 208 13.83 -4.70 -5.06
C VAL A 208 14.64 -3.74 -4.20
N ARG A 209 15.96 -3.70 -4.41
CA ARG A 209 16.83 -2.68 -3.86
C ARG A 209 17.15 -1.66 -4.96
N ALA A 210 16.82 -0.41 -4.72
CA ALA A 210 17.22 0.73 -5.54
C ALA A 210 18.40 1.45 -4.89
N SER A 211 19.50 1.65 -5.62
CA SER A 211 20.66 2.43 -5.17
C SER A 211 20.50 3.91 -5.54
N HIS A 212 21.27 4.78 -4.89
CA HIS A 212 21.34 6.21 -5.24
C HIS A 212 21.94 6.48 -6.65
N LYS A 213 22.52 5.45 -7.28
CA LYS A 213 23.03 5.52 -8.66
C LYS A 213 22.01 5.10 -9.70
N GLY A 214 20.79 4.68 -9.26
CA GLY A 214 19.78 4.13 -10.14
C GLY A 214 19.98 2.66 -10.49
N ASP A 215 20.96 1.96 -9.85
CA ASP A 215 21.12 0.53 -10.02
C ASP A 215 20.06 -0.22 -9.19
N PHE A 216 19.53 -1.31 -9.73
CA PHE A 216 18.58 -2.15 -9.05
C PHE A 216 19.14 -3.57 -8.81
N THR A 217 18.61 -4.20 -7.78
CA THR A 217 18.85 -5.63 -7.48
C THR A 217 17.58 -6.23 -6.95
N THR A 218 17.07 -7.28 -7.57
CA THR A 218 15.95 -8.06 -7.03
C THR A 218 16.38 -8.76 -5.75
N ILE A 219 15.69 -8.48 -4.65
CA ILE A 219 15.91 -9.10 -3.34
C ILE A 219 15.11 -10.39 -3.22
N ALA A 220 13.85 -10.35 -3.68
CA ALA A 220 12.97 -11.51 -3.74
C ALA A 220 11.80 -11.25 -4.71
N ALA A 221 11.39 -12.28 -5.44
CA ALA A 221 10.04 -12.36 -6.00
C ALA A 221 9.19 -13.20 -5.06
N LEU A 222 8.00 -12.74 -4.73
CA LEU A 222 7.07 -13.50 -3.90
C LEU A 222 6.29 -14.49 -4.77
N PRO A 223 6.07 -15.73 -4.31
CA PRO A 223 5.37 -16.72 -5.10
C PRO A 223 3.90 -16.34 -5.25
N PRO A 224 3.29 -16.63 -6.42
CA PRO A 224 1.85 -16.51 -6.60
C PRO A 224 1.10 -17.47 -5.69
N GLY A 225 -0.12 -17.07 -5.30
CA GLY A 225 -1.08 -17.90 -4.59
C GLY A 225 -2.11 -18.56 -5.52
N SER A 226 -3.13 -19.14 -4.92
CA SER A 226 -4.34 -19.56 -5.62
C SER A 226 -5.54 -19.49 -4.69
N ALA A 227 -6.68 -19.05 -5.20
CA ALA A 227 -7.93 -18.93 -4.46
C ALA A 227 -9.09 -19.57 -5.21
N LEU A 228 -10.20 -19.83 -4.50
CA LEU A 228 -11.43 -20.29 -5.13
C LEU A 228 -12.01 -19.18 -6.01
N ALA A 229 -12.38 -19.53 -7.24
CA ALA A 229 -13.07 -18.61 -8.13
C ALA A 229 -14.42 -18.19 -7.53
N PRO A 230 -14.68 -16.88 -7.36
CA PRO A 230 -15.98 -16.41 -6.91
C PRO A 230 -17.12 -16.86 -7.86
N PRO A 231 -18.32 -17.18 -7.32
CA PRO A 231 -19.45 -17.70 -8.10
C PRO A 231 -19.89 -16.78 -9.26
N PHE A 232 -19.71 -15.47 -9.11
CA PHE A 232 -20.10 -14.49 -10.14
C PHE A 232 -19.25 -14.56 -11.42
N LEU A 233 -18.09 -15.25 -11.38
CA LEU A 233 -17.28 -15.50 -12.58
C LEU A 233 -17.90 -16.57 -13.49
N GLY A 234 -18.92 -17.30 -13.04
CA GLY A 234 -19.60 -18.34 -13.81
C GLY A 234 -18.72 -19.56 -14.12
N LEU A 235 -17.59 -19.73 -13.44
CA LEU A 235 -16.71 -20.89 -13.54
C LEU A 235 -17.30 -22.10 -12.78
N PRO A 236 -16.92 -23.35 -13.12
CA PRO A 236 -17.36 -24.52 -12.39
C PRO A 236 -17.04 -24.41 -10.88
N PRO A 237 -17.95 -24.87 -9.99
CA PRO A 237 -17.70 -24.86 -8.57
C PRO A 237 -16.39 -25.58 -8.19
N GLY A 238 -15.57 -24.96 -7.31
CA GLY A 238 -14.27 -25.49 -6.91
C GLY A 238 -13.11 -25.17 -7.86
N THR A 239 -13.35 -24.38 -8.92
CA THR A 239 -12.26 -23.91 -9.79
C THR A 239 -11.30 -23.03 -8.99
N GLN A 240 -10.00 -23.35 -9.06
CA GLN A 240 -8.93 -22.53 -8.53
C GLN A 240 -8.48 -21.52 -9.60
N ILE A 241 -8.26 -20.29 -9.18
CA ILE A 241 -7.66 -19.22 -10.00
C ILE A 241 -6.36 -18.75 -9.36
N PRO A 242 -5.33 -18.39 -10.16
CA PRO A 242 -4.10 -17.83 -9.63
C PRO A 242 -4.37 -16.47 -8.97
N THR A 243 -3.63 -16.17 -7.91
CA THR A 243 -3.65 -14.87 -7.24
C THR A 243 -2.24 -14.30 -7.19
N ASP A 244 -2.11 -13.00 -7.36
CA ASP A 244 -0.84 -12.30 -7.22
C ASP A 244 -0.47 -12.12 -5.74
N ALA A 245 0.82 -11.99 -5.45
CA ALA A 245 1.30 -11.83 -4.08
C ALA A 245 1.01 -10.44 -3.53
N VAL A 246 1.19 -9.40 -4.33
CA VAL A 246 0.91 -7.98 -4.01
C VAL A 246 1.61 -7.52 -2.72
N PRO A 247 2.96 -7.42 -2.67
CA PRO A 247 3.68 -6.88 -1.51
C PRO A 247 3.40 -5.38 -1.35
N THR A 248 2.98 -4.97 -0.15
CA THR A 248 2.53 -3.59 0.11
C THR A 248 3.44 -2.80 1.05
N SER A 249 4.12 -3.46 1.97
CA SER A 249 5.06 -2.81 2.88
C SER A 249 6.31 -3.66 3.07
N VAL A 250 7.41 -3.00 3.42
CA VAL A 250 8.66 -3.65 3.81
C VAL A 250 9.27 -2.95 5.01
N VAL A 251 9.51 -3.70 6.08
CA VAL A 251 10.19 -3.19 7.28
C VAL A 251 11.40 -4.06 7.62
N ARG A 252 12.40 -3.46 8.26
CA ARG A 252 13.55 -4.19 8.75
C ARG A 252 13.31 -4.69 10.17
N GLY A 253 13.39 -6.01 10.36
CA GLY A 253 13.22 -6.62 11.66
C GLY A 253 14.46 -6.48 12.59
N PRO A 254 14.29 -6.77 13.88
CA PRO A 254 15.37 -6.71 14.86
C PRO A 254 16.50 -7.72 14.59
N ASP A 255 16.21 -8.79 13.86
CA ASP A 255 17.17 -9.79 13.38
C ASP A 255 17.92 -9.37 12.09
N GLY A 256 17.58 -8.20 11.54
CA GLY A 256 18.17 -7.63 10.33
C GLY A 256 17.58 -8.14 9.02
N ALA A 257 16.64 -9.10 9.05
CA ALA A 257 15.86 -9.52 7.88
C ALA A 257 14.81 -8.47 7.50
N TYR A 258 14.25 -8.62 6.30
CA TYR A 258 13.10 -7.82 5.87
C TYR A 258 11.81 -8.59 6.08
N TYR A 259 10.78 -7.89 6.51
CA TYR A 259 9.43 -8.40 6.69
C TYR A 259 8.52 -7.66 5.73
N ILE A 260 7.77 -8.43 4.94
CA ILE A 260 6.97 -7.91 3.82
C ILE A 260 5.52 -8.30 4.05
N SER A 261 4.62 -7.32 4.04
CA SER A 261 3.17 -7.56 4.04
C SER A 261 2.69 -7.98 2.66
N GLN A 262 1.69 -8.83 2.63
CA GLN A 262 1.03 -9.31 1.43
C GLN A 262 -0.45 -8.90 1.45
N LEU A 263 -0.90 -8.17 0.42
CA LEU A 263 -2.30 -7.84 0.29
C LEU A 263 -3.08 -9.01 -0.34
N THR A 264 -2.48 -9.74 -1.24
CA THR A 264 -3.05 -10.70 -2.19
C THR A 264 -3.84 -10.05 -3.33
N GLY A 265 -3.81 -10.67 -4.51
CA GLY A 265 -4.64 -10.29 -5.64
C GLY A 265 -6.06 -10.81 -5.52
N PHE A 266 -6.87 -10.47 -6.55
CA PHE A 266 -8.24 -10.97 -6.66
C PHE A 266 -8.28 -12.51 -6.49
N PRO A 267 -9.24 -13.05 -5.71
CA PRO A 267 -10.45 -12.45 -5.18
C PRO A 267 -10.31 -11.89 -3.75
N PHE A 268 -9.09 -11.63 -3.24
CA PHE A 268 -8.84 -11.04 -1.93
C PHE A 268 -9.37 -11.90 -0.78
N GLU A 269 -9.14 -13.20 -0.85
CA GLU A 269 -9.74 -14.19 0.05
C GLU A 269 -9.30 -13.97 1.50
N GLN A 270 -10.24 -14.12 2.42
CA GLN A 270 -9.99 -13.98 3.85
C GLN A 270 -9.01 -15.05 4.34
N GLY A 271 -7.97 -14.63 5.08
CA GLY A 271 -7.00 -15.53 5.69
C GLY A 271 -5.87 -15.99 4.77
N ASP A 272 -5.82 -15.49 3.53
CA ASP A 272 -4.85 -15.94 2.50
C ASP A 272 -3.57 -15.09 2.47
N ALA A 273 -3.56 -13.96 3.17
CA ALA A 273 -2.39 -13.10 3.25
C ALA A 273 -1.36 -13.59 4.27
N ASN A 274 -0.09 -13.38 3.93
CA ASN A 274 1.06 -13.74 4.75
C ASN A 274 1.92 -12.52 5.07
N ILE A 275 2.71 -12.65 6.12
CA ILE A 275 3.91 -11.84 6.29
C ILE A 275 5.10 -12.70 5.88
N TRP A 276 5.87 -12.22 4.94
CA TRP A 276 7.07 -12.89 4.45
C TRP A 276 8.31 -12.37 5.15
N ARG A 277 9.22 -13.29 5.52
CA ARG A 277 10.56 -12.96 6.00
C ARG A 277 11.57 -13.22 4.89
N VAL A 278 12.33 -12.18 4.54
CA VAL A 278 13.30 -12.20 3.45
C VAL A 278 14.69 -11.84 3.97
N VAL A 279 15.62 -12.75 3.76
CA VAL A 279 17.06 -12.52 3.97
C VAL A 279 17.70 -12.42 2.59
N PRO A 280 18.41 -11.33 2.26
CA PRO A 280 19.03 -11.19 0.95
C PRO A 280 19.87 -12.41 0.56
N GLY A 281 19.64 -12.94 -0.65
CA GLY A 281 20.31 -14.15 -1.15
C GLY A 281 19.69 -15.48 -0.67
N GLN A 282 18.60 -15.45 0.05
CA GLN A 282 17.82 -16.63 0.43
C GLN A 282 16.39 -16.55 -0.12
N ALA A 283 15.74 -17.70 -0.28
CA ALA A 283 14.34 -17.74 -0.66
C ALA A 283 13.45 -17.11 0.44
N PRO A 284 12.36 -16.41 0.08
CA PRO A 284 11.37 -15.92 1.03
C PRO A 284 10.79 -17.05 1.87
N THR A 285 10.51 -16.79 3.13
CA THR A 285 9.85 -17.74 4.04
C THR A 285 8.64 -17.08 4.69
N VAL A 286 7.56 -17.84 4.90
CA VAL A 286 6.39 -17.35 5.62
C VAL A 286 6.76 -17.16 7.09
N TYR A 287 6.59 -15.95 7.60
CA TYR A 287 6.79 -15.60 9.01
C TYR A 287 5.49 -15.72 9.81
N ALA A 288 4.37 -15.31 9.24
CA ALA A 288 3.04 -15.42 9.81
C ALA A 288 2.01 -15.59 8.68
N SER A 289 0.92 -16.30 8.93
CA SER A 289 -0.14 -16.60 7.95
C SER A 289 -1.53 -16.38 8.54
N GLY A 290 -2.59 -16.58 7.77
CA GLY A 290 -3.97 -16.45 8.25
C GLY A 290 -4.41 -14.99 8.42
N LEU A 291 -3.74 -14.08 7.77
CA LEU A 291 -4.02 -12.65 7.72
C LEU A 291 -4.83 -12.29 6.47
N THR A 292 -5.39 -11.09 6.43
CA THR A 292 -6.26 -10.68 5.33
C THR A 292 -5.87 -9.29 4.82
N ASN A 293 -5.57 -9.18 3.54
CA ASN A 293 -5.34 -7.92 2.82
C ASN A 293 -4.48 -6.90 3.60
N LEU A 294 -3.24 -7.31 3.87
CA LEU A 294 -2.30 -6.46 4.62
C LEU A 294 -1.83 -5.27 3.78
N THR A 295 -1.70 -4.11 4.42
CA THR A 295 -1.19 -2.89 3.79
C THR A 295 0.11 -2.40 4.41
N ASP A 296 0.29 -2.53 5.72
CA ASP A 296 1.49 -2.02 6.39
C ASP A 296 1.92 -2.87 7.58
N LEU A 297 3.18 -2.70 7.97
CA LEU A 297 3.84 -3.36 9.09
C LEU A 297 4.64 -2.36 9.92
N ALA A 298 4.70 -2.55 11.24
CA ALA A 298 5.62 -1.82 12.09
C ALA A 298 6.12 -2.70 13.25
N PHE A 299 7.42 -2.65 13.55
CA PHE A 299 7.99 -3.23 14.75
C PHE A 299 7.95 -2.23 15.90
N ALA A 300 7.44 -2.65 17.05
CA ALA A 300 7.58 -1.93 18.30
C ALA A 300 9.01 -2.07 18.87
N SER A 301 9.36 -1.23 19.84
CA SER A 301 10.69 -1.23 20.48
C SER A 301 10.99 -2.54 21.25
N ASP A 302 9.96 -3.25 21.69
CA ASP A 302 10.06 -4.58 22.34
C ASP A 302 10.23 -5.74 21.35
N GLY A 303 10.21 -5.46 20.03
CA GLY A 303 10.29 -6.45 18.96
C GLY A 303 8.94 -7.05 18.55
N SER A 304 7.82 -6.62 19.14
CA SER A 304 6.49 -7.01 18.69
C SER A 304 6.21 -6.44 17.30
N LEU A 305 5.63 -7.25 16.42
CA LEU A 305 5.22 -6.81 15.08
C LEU A 305 3.72 -6.53 15.07
N TYR A 306 3.34 -5.40 14.48
CA TYR A 306 1.97 -5.01 14.20
C TYR A 306 1.75 -4.90 12.70
N ALA A 307 0.54 -5.23 12.27
CA ALA A 307 0.13 -5.17 10.87
C ALA A 307 -1.25 -4.50 10.73
N VAL A 308 -1.47 -3.87 9.59
CA VAL A 308 -2.78 -3.32 9.21
C VAL A 308 -3.41 -4.22 8.17
N GLU A 309 -4.62 -4.68 8.46
CA GLU A 309 -5.55 -5.27 7.49
C GLU A 309 -6.50 -4.19 6.99
N ILE A 310 -6.47 -3.87 5.70
CA ILE A 310 -7.42 -2.89 5.12
C ILE A 310 -8.85 -3.43 5.12
N ALA A 311 -9.00 -4.75 5.00
CA ALA A 311 -10.28 -5.44 4.97
C ALA A 311 -10.13 -6.81 5.66
N SER A 312 -10.56 -6.95 6.91
CA SER A 312 -10.39 -8.20 7.68
C SER A 312 -11.30 -9.36 7.22
N THR A 313 -12.24 -9.11 6.31
CA THR A 313 -13.12 -10.14 5.72
C THR A 313 -12.94 -10.27 4.20
N GLY A 314 -11.89 -9.69 3.65
CA GLY A 314 -11.60 -9.61 2.22
C GLY A 314 -12.23 -8.39 1.55
N LEU A 315 -11.49 -7.76 0.64
CA LEU A 315 -11.88 -6.49 0.00
C LEU A 315 -13.21 -6.55 -0.76
N LEU A 316 -13.61 -7.71 -1.28
CA LEU A 316 -14.93 -7.88 -1.91
C LEU A 316 -16.09 -7.69 -0.93
N ASN A 317 -15.84 -7.78 0.37
CA ASN A 317 -16.85 -7.58 1.43
C ASN A 317 -16.81 -6.15 2.02
N GLY A 318 -15.99 -5.28 1.45
CA GLY A 318 -15.81 -3.90 1.86
C GLY A 318 -14.58 -3.67 2.74
N PRO A 319 -14.09 -2.42 2.81
CA PRO A 319 -12.81 -2.09 3.43
C PRO A 319 -12.93 -1.84 4.94
N ILE A 320 -13.51 -2.78 5.68
CA ILE A 320 -13.53 -2.73 7.15
C ILE A 320 -12.39 -3.60 7.66
N GLY A 321 -11.41 -2.97 8.22
CA GLY A 321 -10.15 -3.58 8.62
C GLY A 321 -9.82 -3.46 10.09
N ALA A 322 -8.55 -3.72 10.41
CA ALA A 322 -8.06 -3.79 11.76
C ALA A 322 -6.57 -3.51 11.88
N LEU A 323 -6.15 -3.10 13.08
CA LEU A 323 -4.77 -3.22 13.55
C LEU A 323 -4.63 -4.55 14.31
N VAL A 324 -3.66 -5.37 13.93
CA VAL A 324 -3.40 -6.68 14.55
C VAL A 324 -1.99 -6.78 15.07
N ARG A 325 -1.81 -7.40 16.25
CA ARG A 325 -0.51 -7.78 16.79
C ARG A 325 -0.19 -9.22 16.35
N ILE A 326 0.97 -9.39 15.76
CA ILE A 326 1.37 -10.64 15.11
C ILE A 326 1.94 -11.63 16.11
N THR A 327 1.46 -12.88 16.04
CA THR A 327 2.07 -14.04 16.72
C THR A 327 3.12 -14.65 15.78
N PRO A 328 4.42 -14.61 16.13
CA PRO A 328 5.47 -15.18 15.29
C PRO A 328 5.25 -16.67 14.99
N GLY A 329 5.34 -17.07 13.72
CA GLY A 329 5.11 -18.44 13.27
C GLY A 329 3.65 -18.93 13.38
N GLY A 330 2.72 -18.05 13.76
CA GLY A 330 1.32 -18.40 13.98
C GLY A 330 0.41 -18.06 12.79
N SER A 331 -0.81 -18.57 12.89
CA SER A 331 -1.95 -18.23 12.00
C SER A 331 -3.14 -17.64 12.77
N GLN A 332 -2.96 -17.39 14.06
CA GLN A 332 -3.93 -16.70 14.91
C GLN A 332 -3.24 -15.51 15.54
N HIS A 333 -3.81 -14.32 15.39
CA HIS A 333 -3.23 -13.06 15.81
C HIS A 333 -4.18 -12.30 16.73
N THR A 334 -3.68 -11.30 17.43
CA THR A 334 -4.49 -10.51 18.36
C THR A 334 -4.97 -9.25 17.67
N THR A 335 -6.27 -9.08 17.51
CA THR A 335 -6.86 -7.80 17.09
C THR A 335 -6.67 -6.77 18.19
N VAL A 336 -5.95 -5.70 17.91
CA VAL A 336 -5.74 -4.56 18.80
C VAL A 336 -6.88 -3.56 18.67
N ALA A 337 -7.25 -3.25 17.43
CA ALA A 337 -8.38 -2.39 17.11
C ALA A 337 -9.04 -2.90 15.82
N GLY A 338 -10.34 -3.13 15.86
CA GLY A 338 -11.14 -3.60 14.73
C GLY A 338 -12.19 -2.59 14.31
N GLY A 339 -12.86 -2.84 13.18
CA GLY A 339 -13.92 -1.99 12.67
C GLY A 339 -13.42 -0.66 12.09
N LEU A 340 -12.14 -0.57 11.75
CA LEU A 340 -11.53 0.61 11.14
C LEU A 340 -11.95 0.68 9.67
N PHE A 341 -12.39 1.85 9.22
CA PHE A 341 -12.78 2.03 7.82
C PHE A 341 -11.53 2.30 6.96
N ALA A 342 -11.25 1.41 6.03
CA ALA A 342 -10.12 1.46 5.11
C ALA A 342 -8.81 1.92 5.78
N PRO A 343 -8.33 1.25 6.87
CA PRO A 343 -7.04 1.57 7.46
C PRO A 343 -5.93 1.20 6.49
N TYR A 344 -4.79 1.93 6.51
CA TYR A 344 -3.72 1.65 5.56
C TYR A 344 -2.33 1.57 6.21
N GLY A 345 -1.84 2.65 6.80
CA GLY A 345 -0.51 2.75 7.36
C GLY A 345 -0.48 2.66 8.89
N VAL A 346 0.65 2.25 9.47
CA VAL A 346 0.87 2.21 10.91
C VAL A 346 2.26 2.72 11.29
N ALA A 347 2.32 3.61 12.28
CA ALA A 347 3.57 4.00 12.95
C ALA A 347 3.40 3.87 14.47
N LEU A 348 4.48 3.46 15.16
CA LEU A 348 4.42 3.11 16.58
C LEU A 348 5.28 4.05 17.43
N THR A 349 4.79 4.31 18.64
CA THR A 349 5.57 4.78 19.79
C THR A 349 5.51 3.75 20.91
N ASP A 350 6.24 3.93 22.02
CA ASP A 350 6.25 2.98 23.14
C ASP A 350 4.88 2.76 23.81
N GLY A 351 3.89 3.61 23.56
CA GLY A 351 2.57 3.48 24.21
C GLY A 351 1.39 3.65 23.24
N ALA A 352 1.62 3.81 21.95
CA ALA A 352 0.54 4.00 20.99
C ALA A 352 0.90 3.59 19.56
N ALA A 353 -0.11 3.14 18.84
CA ALA A 353 -0.08 3.04 17.38
C ALA A 353 -0.82 4.25 16.78
N TYR A 354 -0.26 4.78 15.71
CA TYR A 354 -0.90 5.77 14.84
C TYR A 354 -1.27 5.07 13.55
N VAL A 355 -2.52 5.17 13.13
CA VAL A 355 -3.04 4.46 11.96
C VAL A 355 -3.75 5.45 11.05
N THR A 356 -3.43 5.42 9.75
CA THR A 356 -4.23 6.14 8.76
C THR A 356 -5.52 5.39 8.49
N THR A 357 -6.64 6.10 8.40
CA THR A 357 -7.96 5.54 8.09
C THR A 357 -8.59 6.31 6.93
N CYS A 358 -9.65 5.72 6.35
CA CYS A 358 -10.30 6.28 5.17
C CYS A 358 -9.33 6.45 3.97
N ALA A 359 -8.49 5.42 3.71
CA ALA A 359 -7.50 5.44 2.63
C ALA A 359 -8.10 5.52 1.22
N VAL A 360 -9.42 5.46 1.11
CA VAL A 360 -10.23 5.56 -0.12
C VAL A 360 -11.14 6.81 -0.10
N CYS A 361 -10.79 7.83 0.68
CA CYS A 361 -11.61 9.02 0.89
C CYS A 361 -10.83 10.28 0.52
N VAL A 362 -11.45 11.11 -0.30
CA VAL A 362 -10.93 12.43 -0.64
C VAL A 362 -11.41 13.45 0.39
N GLY A 363 -10.48 14.03 1.16
CA GLY A 363 -10.78 15.06 2.13
C GLY A 363 -11.34 14.58 3.48
N ASP A 364 -11.62 13.29 3.62
CA ASP A 364 -12.15 12.69 4.85
C ASP A 364 -11.19 11.68 5.49
N GLY A 365 -9.96 11.58 4.96
CA GLY A 365 -8.92 10.74 5.55
C GLY A 365 -8.45 11.26 6.91
N GLU A 366 -8.10 10.34 7.81
CA GLU A 366 -7.71 10.64 9.17
C GLU A 366 -6.43 9.91 9.57
N VAL A 367 -5.78 10.40 10.63
CA VAL A 367 -4.85 9.63 11.47
C VAL A 367 -5.48 9.48 12.84
N ILE A 368 -5.63 8.24 13.28
CA ILE A 368 -6.11 7.92 14.62
C ILE A 368 -4.96 7.42 15.50
N LYS A 369 -5.05 7.68 16.79
CA LYS A 369 -4.12 7.17 17.81
C LYS A 369 -4.81 6.10 18.63
N ILE A 370 -4.19 4.94 18.71
CA ILE A 370 -4.68 3.74 19.42
C ILE A 370 -3.69 3.46 20.56
N PRO A 371 -4.12 3.50 21.83
CA PRO A 371 -3.26 3.10 22.95
C PRO A 371 -2.83 1.63 22.80
N LEU A 372 -1.56 1.36 23.11
CA LEU A 372 -1.00 0.01 23.20
C LEU A 372 -0.71 -0.31 24.67
N ASP A 373 -1.17 -1.49 25.11
CA ASP A 373 -0.93 -2.02 26.46
C ASP A 373 0.48 -2.63 26.60
#